data_88a0d9d050d7afd3e1fd22f654eca11a
#
_entry.id   88a0d9d050d7afd3e1fd22f654eca11a
#
_cell.length_a   1.000
_cell.length_b   1.000
_cell.length_c   1.000
_cell.angle_alpha   90.00
_cell.angle_beta   90.00
_cell.angle_gamma   90.00
#
_symmetry.space_group_name_H-M   'P 1'
#
loop_
_entity.id
_entity.type
_entity.pdbx_description
1 polymer ?
#
loop_
_entity_poly.entity_id
_entity_poly.type
_entity_poly.pdbx_seq_one_letter_code
_entity_poly.pdbx_strand_id
1 'polypeptide(L)'
;EHFRVDAADYPNIGSSERRLVVYFSRMGYVKKQAYEEADKTGAALYEIQSTERTEGTLGFWWCGRFAMHRWDMPIEPISVDLSKYEQVTICSPIWVFALAAPVRSFCRQAAGKIQKVDYILVHHTGGIYENAAKEMDTLLGITHTSLRSVQCKMGKYKEIKER
;
A
#
# COMPACT_ATOMS: atom_id res chain seq x y z
N GLU A 1 -1.26 -18.69 5.71
CA GLU A 1 -2.42 -18.79 4.82
C GLU A 1 -2.59 -17.50 4.04
N HIS A 2 -2.68 -17.61 2.70
CA HIS A 2 -2.83 -16.43 1.83
C HIS A 2 -4.29 -16.15 1.55
N PHE A 3 -4.68 -14.89 1.67
CA PHE A 3 -5.99 -14.44 1.28
C PHE A 3 -6.08 -14.36 -0.25
N ARG A 4 -7.01 -15.09 -0.85
CA ARG A 4 -7.16 -15.11 -2.31
C ARG A 4 -7.94 -13.90 -2.82
N VAL A 5 -7.41 -13.30 -3.89
CA VAL A 5 -8.06 -12.20 -4.60
C VAL A 5 -8.10 -12.58 -6.08
N ASP A 6 -9.30 -12.63 -6.64
CA ASP A 6 -9.51 -12.95 -8.05
C ASP A 6 -9.86 -11.68 -8.83
N ALA A 7 -9.04 -11.37 -9.82
CA ALA A 7 -9.26 -10.19 -10.68
C ALA A 7 -10.59 -10.21 -11.43
N ALA A 8 -11.16 -11.41 -11.67
CA ALA A 8 -12.45 -11.54 -12.34
C ALA A 8 -13.61 -10.93 -11.53
N ASP A 9 -13.48 -10.82 -10.21
CA ASP A 9 -14.46 -10.20 -9.33
C ASP A 9 -14.44 -8.66 -9.39
N TYR A 10 -13.47 -8.09 -10.11
CA TYR A 10 -13.23 -6.63 -10.16
C TYR A 10 -13.11 -6.15 -11.61
N PRO A 11 -14.23 -6.16 -12.37
CA PRO A 11 -14.18 -5.94 -13.83
C PRO A 11 -13.86 -4.50 -14.26
N ASN A 12 -14.00 -3.52 -13.36
CA ASN A 12 -13.80 -2.11 -13.70
C ASN A 12 -12.37 -1.62 -13.54
N ILE A 13 -11.47 -2.47 -13.03
CA ILE A 13 -10.05 -2.11 -12.85
C ILE A 13 -9.45 -1.73 -14.20
N GLY A 14 -8.78 -0.56 -14.25
CA GLY A 14 -8.13 -0.07 -15.45
C GLY A 14 -9.06 0.67 -16.42
N SER A 15 -10.32 0.89 -16.08
CA SER A 15 -11.25 1.64 -16.93
C SER A 15 -10.98 3.15 -16.95
N SER A 16 -10.29 3.68 -15.95
CA SER A 16 -9.84 5.08 -15.88
C SER A 16 -8.33 5.18 -16.16
N GLU A 17 -7.95 6.05 -17.07
CA GLU A 17 -6.53 6.34 -17.35
C GLU A 17 -5.93 7.38 -16.41
N ARG A 18 -6.72 7.96 -15.49
CA ARG A 18 -6.33 9.07 -14.63
C ARG A 18 -5.90 8.64 -13.22
N ARG A 19 -6.26 7.42 -12.81
CA ARG A 19 -6.06 6.93 -11.46
C ARG A 19 -5.22 5.66 -11.45
N LEU A 20 -4.35 5.57 -10.45
CA LEU A 20 -3.54 4.39 -10.19
C LEU A 20 -3.65 4.00 -8.72
N VAL A 21 -3.83 2.72 -8.45
CA VAL A 21 -3.70 2.15 -7.10
C VAL A 21 -2.41 1.35 -7.06
N VAL A 22 -1.52 1.75 -6.15
CA VAL A 22 -0.24 1.09 -5.89
C VAL A 22 -0.36 0.36 -4.56
N TYR A 23 0.07 -0.89 -4.50
CA TYR A 23 -0.01 -1.66 -3.27
C TYR A 23 1.17 -2.59 -3.08
N PHE A 24 1.43 -2.94 -1.83
CA PHE A 24 2.25 -4.06 -1.43
C PHE A 24 1.43 -4.94 -0.48
N SER A 25 1.41 -6.25 -0.71
CA SER A 25 0.68 -7.18 0.14
C SER A 25 1.49 -8.45 0.36
N ARG A 26 1.72 -8.77 1.63
CA ARG A 26 2.41 -10.02 2.00
C ARG A 26 1.47 -11.24 1.95
N MET A 27 0.23 -11.07 2.41
CA MET A 27 -0.72 -12.18 2.58
C MET A 27 -2.04 -12.02 1.81
N GLY A 28 -2.18 -10.97 1.02
CA GLY A 28 -3.37 -10.72 0.22
C GLY A 28 -4.41 -9.81 0.84
N TYR A 29 -4.29 -9.43 2.12
CA TYR A 29 -5.28 -8.55 2.77
C TYR A 29 -5.24 -7.13 2.21
N VAL A 30 -4.05 -6.58 2.00
CA VAL A 30 -3.88 -5.27 1.34
C VAL A 30 -4.28 -5.37 -0.13
N LYS A 31 -3.93 -6.45 -0.80
CA LYS A 31 -4.28 -6.71 -2.19
C LYS A 31 -5.79 -6.63 -2.40
N LYS A 32 -6.59 -7.21 -1.50
CA LYS A 32 -8.05 -7.15 -1.60
C LYS A 32 -8.55 -5.71 -1.51
N GLN A 33 -8.06 -4.92 -0.55
CA GLN A 33 -8.42 -3.50 -0.43
C GLN A 33 -8.01 -2.70 -1.66
N ALA A 34 -6.83 -2.97 -2.22
CA ALA A 34 -6.36 -2.31 -3.43
C ALA A 34 -7.25 -2.64 -4.63
N TYR A 35 -7.65 -3.89 -4.79
CA TYR A 35 -8.55 -4.32 -5.86
C TYR A 35 -9.94 -3.69 -5.72
N GLU A 36 -10.50 -3.66 -4.52
CA GLU A 36 -11.79 -3.02 -4.26
C GLU A 36 -11.75 -1.52 -4.60
N GLU A 37 -10.71 -0.82 -4.19
CA GLU A 37 -10.55 0.61 -4.49
C GLU A 37 -10.36 0.84 -6.00
N ALA A 38 -9.54 0.01 -6.65
CA ALA A 38 -9.33 0.12 -8.09
C ALA A 38 -10.61 -0.14 -8.89
N ASP A 39 -11.41 -1.13 -8.49
CA ASP A 39 -12.69 -1.41 -9.12
C ASP A 39 -13.68 -0.25 -8.92
N LYS A 40 -13.78 0.27 -7.72
CA LYS A 40 -14.66 1.37 -7.36
C LYS A 40 -14.34 2.66 -8.13
N THR A 41 -13.07 2.96 -8.35
CA THR A 41 -12.62 4.20 -8.99
C THR A 41 -12.26 4.03 -10.46
N GLY A 42 -12.19 2.80 -10.94
CA GLY A 42 -11.70 2.49 -12.30
C GLY A 42 -10.18 2.58 -12.42
N ALA A 43 -9.45 2.71 -11.34
CA ALA A 43 -8.00 2.87 -11.35
C ALA A 43 -7.28 1.65 -11.93
N ALA A 44 -6.12 1.88 -12.54
CA ALA A 44 -5.18 0.82 -12.82
C ALA A 44 -4.52 0.32 -11.53
N LEU A 45 -3.94 -0.86 -11.55
CA LEU A 45 -3.22 -1.45 -10.42
C LEU A 45 -1.73 -1.56 -10.71
N TYR A 46 -0.93 -1.31 -9.70
CA TYR A 46 0.49 -1.59 -9.71
C TYR A 46 0.91 -2.25 -8.40
N GLU A 47 1.48 -3.44 -8.48
CA GLU A 47 2.00 -4.15 -7.32
C GLU A 47 3.48 -3.84 -7.13
N ILE A 48 3.84 -3.40 -5.93
CA ILE A 48 5.24 -3.24 -5.54
C ILE A 48 5.84 -4.62 -5.36
N GLN A 49 6.91 -4.94 -6.10
CA GLN A 49 7.59 -6.21 -6.03
C GLN A 49 8.85 -6.10 -5.17
N SER A 50 8.91 -6.81 -4.07
CA SER A 50 10.11 -6.91 -3.25
C SER A 50 11.07 -7.91 -3.88
N THR A 51 12.38 -7.59 -3.86
CA THR A 51 13.44 -8.53 -4.22
C THR A 51 13.80 -9.46 -3.06
N GLU A 52 13.31 -9.15 -1.84
CA GLU A 52 13.53 -9.93 -0.63
C GLU A 52 12.37 -10.91 -0.39
N ARG A 53 12.64 -11.97 0.36
CA ARG A 53 11.61 -12.94 0.73
C ARG A 53 10.64 -12.32 1.73
N THR A 54 9.36 -12.25 1.38
CA THR A 54 8.30 -11.70 2.24
C THR A 54 7.27 -12.74 2.67
N GLU A 55 7.33 -13.95 2.12
CA GLU A 55 6.34 -15.01 2.33
C GLU A 55 6.77 -16.02 3.39
N GLY A 56 5.79 -16.67 4.02
CA GLY A 56 6.00 -17.72 5.02
C GLY A 56 6.57 -17.21 6.34
N THR A 57 6.97 -18.14 7.21
CA THR A 57 7.50 -17.82 8.56
C THR A 57 8.80 -17.05 8.49
N LEU A 58 9.73 -17.45 7.62
CA LEU A 58 11.00 -16.74 7.45
C LEU A 58 10.77 -15.34 6.87
N GLY A 59 9.84 -15.19 5.92
CA GLY A 59 9.47 -13.89 5.40
C GLY A 59 8.86 -12.98 6.45
N PHE A 60 8.03 -13.52 7.36
CA PHE A 60 7.49 -12.77 8.48
C PHE A 60 8.58 -12.16 9.37
N TRP A 61 9.57 -12.98 9.79
CA TRP A 61 10.69 -12.51 10.60
C TRP A 61 11.56 -11.50 9.85
N TRP A 62 11.80 -11.72 8.58
CA TRP A 62 12.61 -10.83 7.75
C TRP A 62 11.95 -9.47 7.57
N CYS A 63 10.64 -9.44 7.27
CA CYS A 63 9.86 -8.20 7.19
C CYS A 63 9.83 -7.46 8.53
N GLY A 64 9.67 -8.19 9.64
CA GLY A 64 9.71 -7.62 10.99
C GLY A 64 11.04 -6.95 11.30
N ARG A 65 12.15 -7.55 10.89
CA ARG A 65 13.47 -6.96 11.07
C ARG A 65 13.61 -5.62 10.35
N PHE A 66 13.22 -5.53 9.09
CA PHE A 66 13.21 -4.28 8.34
C PHE A 66 12.31 -3.23 8.98
N ALA A 67 11.14 -3.63 9.45
CA ALA A 67 10.19 -2.73 10.11
C ALA A 67 10.75 -2.18 11.42
N MET A 68 11.34 -3.03 12.27
CA MET A 68 11.93 -2.62 13.56
C MET A 68 13.04 -1.61 13.39
N HIS A 69 13.88 -1.79 12.37
CA HIS A 69 15.02 -0.89 12.12
C HIS A 69 14.64 0.29 11.22
N ARG A 70 13.41 0.38 10.75
CA ARG A 70 12.97 1.41 9.77
C ARG A 70 13.81 1.40 8.50
N TRP A 71 14.29 0.22 8.10
CA TRP A 71 15.08 0.06 6.88
C TRP A 71 14.18 0.03 5.65
N ASP A 72 14.71 0.53 4.55
CA ASP A 72 14.10 0.31 3.23
C ASP A 72 14.38 -1.13 2.78
N MET A 73 13.39 -1.77 2.20
CA MET A 73 13.56 -3.11 1.61
C MET A 73 13.74 -2.96 0.10
N PRO A 74 14.75 -3.60 -0.51
CA PRO A 74 14.93 -3.53 -1.96
C PRO A 74 13.67 -3.99 -2.70
N ILE A 75 13.29 -3.22 -3.73
CA ILE A 75 12.14 -3.52 -4.59
C ILE A 75 12.57 -3.53 -6.05
N GLU A 76 11.78 -4.20 -6.89
CA GLU A 76 11.96 -4.10 -8.33
C GLU A 76 11.73 -2.65 -8.79
N PRO A 77 12.46 -2.16 -9.80
CA PRO A 77 12.28 -0.81 -10.31
C PRO A 77 10.83 -0.52 -10.69
N ILE A 78 10.37 0.71 -10.42
CA ILE A 78 9.01 1.12 -10.77
C ILE A 78 8.86 1.13 -12.29
N SER A 79 7.97 0.26 -12.81
CA SER A 79 7.79 0.07 -14.25
C SER A 79 6.67 0.90 -14.87
N VAL A 80 5.94 1.68 -14.05
CA VAL A 80 4.86 2.55 -14.52
C VAL A 80 5.29 4.02 -14.48
N ASP A 81 4.75 4.83 -15.39
CA ASP A 81 4.94 6.28 -15.38
C ASP A 81 3.94 6.91 -14.41
N LEU A 82 4.41 7.21 -13.19
CA LEU A 82 3.57 7.77 -12.13
C LEU A 82 3.05 9.17 -12.48
N SER A 83 3.81 9.95 -13.24
CA SER A 83 3.45 11.33 -13.60
C SER A 83 2.22 11.41 -14.53
N LYS A 84 1.90 10.31 -15.19
CA LYS A 84 0.75 10.18 -16.09
C LYS A 84 -0.59 10.21 -15.35
N TYR A 85 -0.60 9.87 -14.06
CA TYR A 85 -1.82 9.75 -13.27
C TYR A 85 -2.10 11.02 -12.47
N GLU A 86 -3.34 11.47 -12.48
CA GLU A 86 -3.78 12.63 -11.68
C GLU A 86 -3.84 12.30 -10.20
N GLN A 87 -4.23 11.07 -9.86
CA GLN A 87 -4.38 10.58 -8.50
C GLN A 87 -3.75 9.20 -8.35
N VAL A 88 -2.89 9.06 -7.35
CA VAL A 88 -2.29 7.77 -6.97
C VAL A 88 -2.73 7.43 -5.55
N THR A 89 -3.32 6.25 -5.39
CA THR A 89 -3.69 5.70 -4.08
C THR A 89 -2.64 4.65 -3.68
N ILE A 90 -2.02 4.81 -2.53
CA ILE A 90 -1.04 3.86 -2.02
C ILE A 90 -1.68 3.03 -0.91
N CYS A 91 -1.76 1.72 -1.10
CA CYS A 91 -2.26 0.76 -0.12
C CYS A 91 -1.07 0.05 0.52
N SER A 92 -0.93 0.17 1.83
CA SER A 92 0.20 -0.38 2.58
C SER A 92 -0.27 -1.15 3.81
N PRO A 93 0.39 -2.28 4.12
CA PRO A 93 0.27 -2.84 5.46
C PRO A 93 1.08 -2.01 6.45
N ILE A 94 0.79 -2.18 7.74
CA ILE A 94 1.59 -1.63 8.83
C ILE A 94 2.41 -2.77 9.43
N TRP A 95 3.72 -2.58 9.49
CA TRP A 95 4.67 -3.51 10.09
C TRP A 95 5.29 -2.91 11.34
N VAL A 96 5.11 -3.57 12.49
CA VAL A 96 5.67 -3.12 13.78
C VAL A 96 5.36 -1.63 14.02
N PHE A 97 4.07 -1.29 13.92
CA PHE A 97 3.53 0.06 14.13
C PHE A 97 4.09 1.14 13.19
N ALA A 98 4.65 0.74 12.06
CA ALA A 98 5.23 1.67 11.09
C ALA A 98 4.92 1.28 9.65
N LEU A 99 5.28 2.17 8.74
CA LEU A 99 5.17 1.96 7.30
C LEU A 99 5.95 0.70 6.89
N ALA A 100 5.36 -0.13 6.05
CA ALA A 100 6.01 -1.32 5.50
C ALA A 100 7.22 -0.94 4.64
N ALA A 101 8.32 -1.67 4.83
CA ALA A 101 9.60 -1.34 4.18
C ALA A 101 9.56 -1.29 2.64
N PRO A 102 8.85 -2.19 1.92
CA PRO A 102 8.74 -2.08 0.47
C PRO A 102 8.00 -0.80 0.02
N VAL A 103 7.01 -0.37 0.79
CA VAL A 103 6.28 0.89 0.50
C VAL A 103 7.16 2.09 0.76
N ARG A 104 8.01 2.04 1.79
CA ARG A 104 9.02 3.08 2.06
C ARG A 104 9.96 3.25 0.87
N SER A 105 10.48 2.15 0.34
CA SER A 105 11.35 2.15 -0.85
C SER A 105 10.64 2.72 -2.07
N PHE A 106 9.37 2.34 -2.27
CA PHE A 106 8.55 2.88 -3.34
C PHE A 106 8.42 4.40 -3.24
N CYS A 107 8.10 4.91 -2.05
CA CYS A 107 7.93 6.35 -1.83
C CYS A 107 9.23 7.12 -2.11
N ARG A 108 10.39 6.59 -1.71
CA ARG A 108 11.69 7.22 -2.05
C ARG A 108 11.91 7.30 -3.55
N GLN A 109 11.63 6.24 -4.28
CA GLN A 109 11.81 6.21 -5.74
C GLN A 109 10.77 7.06 -6.46
N ALA A 110 9.57 7.20 -5.89
CA ALA A 110 8.47 7.95 -6.47
C ALA A 110 8.52 9.46 -6.16
N ALA A 111 9.45 9.91 -5.34
CA ALA A 111 9.57 11.31 -4.93
C ALA A 111 9.61 12.24 -6.16
N GLY A 112 8.76 13.26 -6.15
CA GLY A 112 8.65 14.25 -7.23
C GLY A 112 7.90 13.76 -8.48
N LYS A 113 7.39 12.53 -8.49
CA LYS A 113 6.73 11.92 -9.67
C LYS A 113 5.22 11.80 -9.54
N ILE A 114 4.66 12.03 -8.35
CA ILE A 114 3.24 11.90 -8.06
C ILE A 114 2.60 13.27 -7.89
N GLN A 115 1.49 13.54 -8.59
CA GLN A 115 0.78 14.82 -8.53
C GLN A 115 -0.09 14.93 -7.27
N LYS A 116 -0.94 13.94 -7.03
CA LYS A 116 -1.82 13.86 -5.84
C LYS A 116 -1.79 12.44 -5.31
N VAL A 117 -1.81 12.30 -4.00
CA VAL A 117 -1.73 11.00 -3.33
C VAL A 117 -2.75 10.90 -2.20
N ASP A 118 -3.30 9.71 -2.03
CA ASP A 118 -4.06 9.32 -0.84
C ASP A 118 -3.61 7.93 -0.39
N TYR A 119 -3.92 7.58 0.85
CA TYR A 119 -3.42 6.34 1.47
C TYR A 119 -4.54 5.48 2.01
N ILE A 120 -4.36 4.16 1.87
CA ILE A 120 -5.17 3.16 2.56
C ILE A 120 -4.18 2.29 3.34
N LEU A 121 -4.28 2.32 4.67
CA LEU A 121 -3.44 1.52 5.56
C LEU A 121 -4.25 0.35 6.10
N VAL A 122 -3.70 -0.85 5.99
CA VAL A 122 -4.36 -2.09 6.43
C VAL A 122 -3.52 -2.73 7.54
N HIS A 123 -4.15 -3.01 8.68
CA HIS A 123 -3.44 -3.50 9.88
C HIS A 123 -4.36 -4.32 10.78
N HIS A 124 -3.77 -4.99 11.77
CA HIS A 124 -4.53 -5.80 12.74
C HIS A 124 -4.98 -5.01 13.97
N THR A 125 -4.30 -3.92 14.28
CA THR A 125 -4.56 -3.09 15.46
C THR A 125 -5.59 -2.02 15.16
N GLY A 126 -6.06 -1.31 16.20
CA GLY A 126 -7.11 -0.29 16.06
C GLY A 126 -6.63 1.14 15.83
N GLY A 127 -5.35 1.35 15.51
CA GLY A 127 -4.79 2.68 15.30
C GLY A 127 -5.09 3.28 13.94
N ILE A 128 -4.95 4.59 13.81
CA ILE A 128 -5.09 5.31 12.53
C ILE A 128 -3.77 5.35 11.77
N TYR A 129 -2.66 5.37 12.50
CA TYR A 129 -1.29 5.38 11.94
C TYR A 129 -0.95 6.61 11.11
N GLU A 130 -1.31 7.79 11.62
CA GLU A 130 -0.93 9.07 11.01
C GLU A 130 0.59 9.23 10.83
N ASN A 131 1.38 8.63 11.73
CA ASN A 131 2.84 8.63 11.64
C ASN A 131 3.34 7.99 10.33
N ALA A 132 2.71 6.89 9.90
CA ALA A 132 3.05 6.24 8.63
C ALA A 132 2.67 7.12 7.44
N ALA A 133 1.50 7.77 7.48
CA ALA A 133 1.08 8.70 6.45
C ALA A 133 2.02 9.90 6.34
N LYS A 134 2.44 10.47 7.46
CA LYS A 134 3.41 11.57 7.49
C LYS A 134 4.78 11.17 6.97
N GLU A 135 5.23 9.94 7.26
CA GLU A 135 6.48 9.42 6.71
C GLU A 135 6.40 9.33 5.18
N MET A 136 5.29 8.80 4.63
CA MET A 136 5.08 8.77 3.18
C MET A 136 5.06 10.17 2.56
N ASP A 137 4.37 11.12 3.19
CA ASP A 137 4.35 12.51 2.73
C ASP A 137 5.76 13.10 2.65
N THR A 138 6.55 12.89 3.68
CA THR A 138 7.94 13.36 3.74
C THR A 138 8.78 12.76 2.61
N LEU A 139 8.68 11.45 2.41
CA LEU A 139 9.43 10.74 1.38
C LEU A 139 9.01 11.15 -0.03
N LEU A 140 7.71 11.34 -0.25
CA LEU A 140 7.16 11.74 -1.55
C LEU A 140 7.35 13.22 -1.86
N GLY A 141 7.48 14.05 -0.82
CA GLY A 141 7.58 15.52 -0.96
C GLY A 141 6.24 16.20 -1.21
N ILE A 142 5.12 15.54 -0.93
CA ILE A 142 3.75 16.08 -1.06
C ILE A 142 2.90 15.65 0.13
N THR A 143 1.82 16.40 0.40
CA THR A 143 0.87 16.05 1.45
C THR A 143 -0.29 15.23 0.87
N HIS A 144 -0.68 14.15 1.57
CA HIS A 144 -1.81 13.33 1.13
C HIS A 144 -3.14 14.09 1.20
N THR A 145 -4.06 13.73 0.30
CA THR A 145 -5.41 14.32 0.25
C THR A 145 -6.37 13.63 1.20
N SER A 146 -6.19 12.34 1.47
CA SER A 146 -6.99 11.58 2.42
C SER A 146 -6.24 10.37 2.96
N LEU A 147 -6.67 9.89 4.11
CA LEU A 147 -6.13 8.71 4.78
C LEU A 147 -7.29 7.84 5.25
N ARG A 148 -7.30 6.58 4.81
CA ARG A 148 -8.17 5.53 5.36
C ARG A 148 -7.34 4.51 6.10
N SER A 149 -7.71 4.24 7.35
CA SER A 149 -7.10 3.22 8.17
C SER A 149 -8.09 2.06 8.35
N VAL A 150 -7.71 0.87 7.93
CA VAL A 150 -8.60 -0.29 7.88
C VAL A 150 -8.03 -1.41 8.74
N GLN A 151 -8.78 -1.78 9.77
CA GLN A 151 -8.43 -2.94 10.60
C GLN A 151 -8.91 -4.22 9.93
N CYS A 152 -8.01 -5.19 9.78
CA CYS A 152 -8.34 -6.50 9.26
C CYS A 152 -8.05 -7.57 10.30
N LYS A 153 -9.09 -8.29 10.72
CA LYS A 153 -8.96 -9.44 11.63
C LYS A 153 -9.65 -10.64 11.00
N MET A 154 -8.90 -11.73 10.80
CA MET A 154 -9.43 -12.97 10.25
C MET A 154 -10.23 -12.77 8.94
N GLY A 155 -9.74 -11.90 8.06
CA GLY A 155 -10.39 -11.60 6.78
C GLY A 155 -11.57 -10.63 6.85
N LYS A 156 -11.90 -10.12 8.03
CA LYS A 156 -12.95 -9.10 8.22
C LYS A 156 -12.34 -7.72 8.33
N TYR A 157 -12.88 -6.77 7.57
CA TYR A 157 -12.38 -5.40 7.48
C TYR A 157 -13.29 -4.44 8.24
N LYS A 158 -12.68 -3.51 8.95
CA LYS A 158 -13.37 -2.43 9.64
C LYS A 158 -12.57 -1.14 9.46
N GLU A 159 -13.20 -0.11 8.91
CA GLU A 159 -12.59 1.21 8.80
C GLU A 159 -12.52 1.87 10.18
N ILE A 160 -11.33 2.35 10.55
CA ILE A 160 -11.10 3.10 11.78
C ILE A 160 -11.22 4.58 11.42
N LYS A 161 -12.14 5.27 12.09
CA LYS A 161 -12.39 6.70 11.89
C LYS A 161 -11.81 7.50 13.04
N GLU A 162 -11.37 8.71 12.76
CA GLU A 162 -11.03 9.68 13.80
C GLU A 162 -12.28 9.96 14.67
N ARG A 163 -12.01 10.09 15.95
CA ARG A 163 -13.06 10.47 16.92
C ARG A 163 -13.20 11.99 16.97
#